data_5106a550e02b7272b7ec3812a598c388
#
_entry.id   5106a550e02b7272b7ec3812a598c388
#
_cell.length_a   1.000
_cell.length_b   1.000
_cell.length_c   1.000
_cell.angle_alpha   90.00
_cell.angle_beta   90.00
_cell.angle_gamma   90.00
#
_symmetry.space_group_name_H-M   'P 1'
#
loop_
_entity.id
_entity.type
_entity.pdbx_description
1 polymer ?
#
loop_
_entity_poly.entity_id
_entity_poly.type
_entity_poly.pdbx_seq_one_letter_code
_entity_poly.pdbx_strand_id
1 'polypeptide(L)'
;MPIQMPLTSVTRQILRTSIASEGTNQLLARVKQSLPQLQLKVKSPEIKESYEYGNEDTGFFAKMIPVLLGFVVFFFVFLISGMALLKERTSGTLDRLLATPVKRSEIVYGYMLSYGLIAILQTGVVVLAAIWLLNIEVVGSLLNVIIVNVVLALVALAFGILLSTLAKSEFQMMQFIPLV
;
A
#
# COMPACT_ATOMS: atom_id res chain seq x y z
N MET A 1 -45.37 -26.49 -80.27
CA MET A 1 -44.65 -25.26 -79.89
C MET A 1 -43.75 -25.58 -78.74
N PRO A 2 -42.44 -25.63 -78.90
CA PRO A 2 -41.51 -25.77 -77.74
C PRO A 2 -41.17 -24.39 -77.19
N ILE A 3 -41.39 -24.24 -75.90
CA ILE A 3 -41.01 -23.07 -75.16
C ILE A 3 -39.49 -23.12 -74.98
N GLN A 4 -38.76 -22.35 -75.79
CA GLN A 4 -37.35 -22.09 -75.51
C GLN A 4 -37.27 -21.03 -74.41
N MET A 5 -37.15 -21.49 -73.19
CA MET A 5 -36.70 -20.58 -72.12
C MET A 5 -35.26 -20.14 -72.41
N PRO A 6 -34.97 -18.85 -72.31
CA PRO A 6 -33.62 -18.35 -72.57
C PRO A 6 -32.69 -18.79 -71.48
N LEU A 7 -31.97 -19.89 -71.69
CA LEU A 7 -30.86 -20.35 -70.79
C LEU A 7 -29.80 -19.28 -70.57
N THR A 8 -29.82 -18.20 -71.32
CA THR A 8 -28.90 -17.09 -71.28
C THR A 8 -29.06 -16.21 -70.01
N SER A 9 -30.27 -16.11 -69.43
CA SER A 9 -30.49 -15.29 -68.20
C SER A 9 -30.01 -16.00 -66.98
N VAL A 10 -30.25 -17.27 -66.83
CA VAL A 10 -29.81 -18.09 -65.68
C VAL A 10 -28.29 -18.24 -65.68
N THR A 11 -27.71 -18.50 -66.88
CA THR A 11 -26.25 -18.62 -66.99
C THR A 11 -25.56 -17.31 -66.71
N ARG A 12 -26.11 -16.15 -67.07
CA ARG A 12 -25.58 -14.83 -66.72
C ARG A 12 -25.70 -14.55 -65.22
N GLN A 13 -26.75 -15.02 -64.58
CA GLN A 13 -26.95 -14.82 -63.17
C GLN A 13 -26.00 -15.69 -62.35
N ILE A 14 -25.78 -16.94 -62.75
CA ILE A 14 -24.78 -17.82 -62.09
C ILE A 14 -23.37 -17.29 -62.32
N LEU A 15 -23.02 -16.84 -63.52
CA LEU A 15 -21.71 -16.22 -63.75
C LEU A 15 -21.48 -14.95 -62.90
N ARG A 16 -22.48 -14.09 -62.78
CA ARG A 16 -22.37 -12.89 -61.94
C ARG A 16 -22.20 -13.22 -60.43
N THR A 17 -22.91 -14.21 -59.92
CA THR A 17 -22.79 -14.67 -58.55
C THR A 17 -21.44 -15.37 -58.30
N SER A 18 -20.94 -16.16 -59.22
CA SER A 18 -19.61 -16.79 -59.13
C SER A 18 -18.48 -15.78 -59.16
N ILE A 19 -18.56 -14.81 -60.11
CA ILE A 19 -17.53 -13.73 -60.16
C ILE A 19 -17.58 -12.86 -58.91
N ALA A 20 -18.76 -12.57 -58.36
CA ALA A 20 -18.90 -11.82 -57.10
C ALA A 20 -18.36 -12.61 -55.91
N SER A 21 -18.58 -13.93 -55.87
CA SER A 21 -18.05 -14.79 -54.81
C SER A 21 -16.53 -14.97 -54.86
N GLU A 22 -15.96 -15.07 -56.08
CA GLU A 22 -14.51 -15.12 -56.29
C GLU A 22 -13.84 -13.80 -55.89
N GLY A 23 -14.44 -12.68 -56.25
CA GLY A 23 -13.93 -11.35 -55.86
C GLY A 23 -13.96 -11.14 -54.34
N THR A 24 -15.03 -11.55 -53.67
CA THR A 24 -15.15 -11.48 -52.22
C THR A 24 -14.18 -12.43 -51.52
N ASN A 25 -13.98 -13.63 -52.02
CA ASN A 25 -13.03 -14.58 -51.47
C ASN A 25 -11.57 -14.11 -51.64
N GLN A 26 -11.22 -13.50 -52.78
CA GLN A 26 -9.90 -12.90 -52.97
C GLN A 26 -9.68 -11.68 -52.04
N LEU A 27 -10.69 -10.84 -51.84
CA LEU A 27 -10.61 -9.73 -50.89
C LEU A 27 -10.47 -10.23 -49.45
N LEU A 28 -11.25 -11.23 -49.07
CA LEU A 28 -11.14 -11.86 -47.76
C LEU A 28 -9.77 -12.50 -47.54
N ALA A 29 -9.18 -13.14 -48.54
CA ALA A 29 -7.84 -13.70 -48.45
C ALA A 29 -6.77 -12.61 -48.31
N ARG A 30 -6.89 -11.49 -49.03
CA ARG A 30 -5.99 -10.33 -48.88
C ARG A 30 -6.13 -9.67 -47.52
N VAL A 31 -7.34 -9.52 -46.99
CA VAL A 31 -7.60 -8.96 -45.66
C VAL A 31 -7.03 -9.88 -44.59
N LYS A 32 -7.27 -11.21 -44.69
CA LYS A 32 -6.68 -12.20 -43.77
C LYS A 32 -5.15 -12.21 -43.78
N GLN A 33 -4.54 -11.94 -44.92
CA GLN A 33 -3.09 -11.92 -45.07
C GLN A 33 -2.48 -10.60 -44.54
N SER A 34 -3.22 -9.49 -44.57
CA SER A 34 -2.79 -8.19 -44.07
C SER A 34 -3.06 -7.99 -42.55
N LEU A 35 -4.06 -8.70 -42.00
CA LEU A 35 -4.40 -8.61 -40.56
C LEU A 35 -3.23 -8.91 -39.63
N PRO A 36 -2.43 -9.98 -39.81
CA PRO A 36 -1.28 -10.22 -38.94
C PRO A 36 -0.19 -9.15 -39.04
N GLN A 37 -0.04 -8.53 -40.24
CA GLN A 37 0.92 -7.45 -40.41
C GLN A 37 0.46 -6.13 -39.81
N LEU A 38 -0.84 -5.87 -39.72
CA LEU A 38 -1.41 -4.71 -39.06
C LEU A 38 -1.33 -4.85 -37.54
N GLN A 39 -1.47 -6.05 -36.96
CA GLN A 39 -1.30 -6.31 -35.54
C GLN A 39 0.14 -6.13 -35.08
N LEU A 40 1.14 -6.43 -35.91
CA LEU A 40 2.55 -6.22 -35.59
C LEU A 40 2.95 -4.73 -35.60
N LYS A 41 2.17 -3.84 -36.17
CA LYS A 41 2.46 -2.41 -36.25
C LYS A 41 1.80 -1.58 -35.14
N VAL A 42 0.85 -2.16 -34.42
CA VAL A 42 0.37 -1.62 -33.15
C VAL A 42 1.36 -2.08 -32.08
N LYS A 43 2.49 -1.41 -31.98
CA LYS A 43 3.37 -1.52 -30.82
C LYS A 43 2.52 -1.08 -29.63
N SER A 44 1.98 -2.04 -28.91
CA SER A 44 1.38 -1.77 -27.61
C SER A 44 2.41 -0.97 -26.84
N PRO A 45 2.08 0.17 -26.27
CA PRO A 45 3.02 0.86 -25.39
C PRO A 45 3.37 -0.16 -24.32
N GLU A 46 4.61 -0.61 -24.33
CA GLU A 46 5.18 -1.42 -23.27
C GLU A 46 5.23 -0.49 -22.07
N ILE A 47 4.15 -0.50 -21.29
CA ILE A 47 4.10 0.20 -20.00
C ILE A 47 5.13 -0.56 -19.17
N LYS A 48 6.37 -0.05 -19.13
CA LYS A 48 7.33 -0.46 -18.13
C LYS A 48 6.78 0.01 -16.81
N GLU A 49 6.03 -0.84 -16.14
CA GLU A 49 5.68 -0.63 -14.75
C GLU A 49 6.99 -0.67 -13.97
N SER A 50 7.48 0.52 -13.62
CA SER A 50 8.60 0.66 -12.71
C SER A 50 8.05 0.48 -11.31
N TYR A 51 8.15 -0.73 -10.79
CA TYR A 51 7.82 -0.98 -9.38
C TYR A 51 8.91 -0.37 -8.51
N GLU A 52 8.59 0.68 -7.79
CA GLU A 52 9.49 1.22 -6.75
C GLU A 52 9.63 0.24 -5.57
N TYR A 53 8.67 -0.67 -5.40
CA TYR A 53 8.66 -1.69 -4.36
C TYR A 53 8.22 -3.05 -4.91
N GLY A 54 9.11 -4.04 -4.81
CA GLY A 54 8.84 -5.42 -5.19
C GLY A 54 8.88 -5.67 -6.71
N ASN A 55 8.57 -6.89 -7.09
CA ASN A 55 8.43 -7.37 -8.46
C ASN A 55 6.95 -7.67 -8.75
N GLU A 56 6.62 -8.02 -10.00
CA GLU A 56 5.28 -8.47 -10.41
C GLU A 56 4.75 -9.63 -9.56
N ASP A 57 5.66 -10.50 -9.11
CA ASP A 57 5.37 -11.66 -8.26
C ASP A 57 5.22 -11.31 -6.77
N THR A 58 5.46 -10.05 -6.38
CA THR A 58 5.35 -9.64 -4.97
C THR A 58 3.88 -9.58 -4.59
N GLY A 59 3.41 -10.56 -3.83
CA GLY A 59 2.01 -10.67 -3.40
C GLY A 59 1.54 -9.43 -2.64
N PHE A 60 0.23 -9.18 -2.67
CA PHE A 60 -0.43 -8.07 -1.97
C PHE A 60 0.00 -7.95 -0.50
N PHE A 61 0.14 -9.07 0.19
CA PHE A 61 0.58 -9.11 1.59
C PHE A 61 1.98 -8.54 1.80
N ALA A 62 2.94 -8.86 0.93
CA ALA A 62 4.29 -8.35 1.05
C ALA A 62 4.37 -6.82 0.88
N LYS A 63 3.50 -6.24 0.05
CA LYS A 63 3.36 -4.77 -0.09
C LYS A 63 2.71 -4.12 1.13
N MET A 64 1.86 -4.85 1.86
CA MET A 64 1.17 -4.37 3.07
C MET A 64 2.03 -4.45 4.33
N ILE A 65 3.04 -5.33 4.38
CA ILE A 65 3.87 -5.55 5.56
C ILE A 65 4.55 -4.27 6.07
N PRO A 66 5.19 -3.41 5.25
CA PRO A 66 5.79 -2.18 5.74
C PRO A 66 4.78 -1.23 6.40
N VAL A 67 3.56 -1.16 5.86
CA VAL A 67 2.48 -0.34 6.43
C VAL A 67 2.03 -0.91 7.77
N LEU A 68 1.82 -2.23 7.85
CA LEU A 68 1.46 -2.92 9.09
C LEU A 68 2.55 -2.75 10.16
N LEU A 69 3.82 -2.83 9.77
CA LEU A 69 4.96 -2.65 10.68
C LEU A 69 4.96 -1.24 11.27
N GLY A 70 4.80 -0.21 10.44
CA GLY A 70 4.66 1.17 10.90
C GLY A 70 3.47 1.36 11.84
N PHE A 71 2.32 0.77 11.49
CA PHE A 71 1.12 0.80 12.33
C PHE A 71 1.36 0.13 13.69
N VAL A 72 1.99 -1.03 13.73
CA VAL A 72 2.30 -1.75 14.98
C VAL A 72 3.24 -0.93 15.86
N VAL A 73 4.31 -0.36 15.29
CA VAL A 73 5.24 0.51 16.03
C VAL A 73 4.49 1.72 16.60
N PHE A 74 3.72 2.42 15.77
CA PHE A 74 2.94 3.58 16.21
C PHE A 74 1.98 3.23 17.34
N PHE A 75 1.21 2.16 17.17
CA PHE A 75 0.21 1.70 18.11
C PHE A 75 0.81 1.39 19.50
N PHE A 76 1.87 0.59 19.55
CA PHE A 76 2.48 0.21 20.81
C PHE A 76 3.17 1.38 21.51
N VAL A 77 3.90 2.23 20.78
CA VAL A 77 4.53 3.42 21.36
C VAL A 77 3.48 4.37 21.92
N PHE A 78 2.42 4.61 21.17
CA PHE A 78 1.28 5.44 21.58
C PHE A 78 0.64 4.91 22.86
N LEU A 79 0.32 3.60 22.91
CA LEU A 79 -0.28 2.98 24.09
C LEU A 79 0.62 3.05 25.32
N ILE A 80 1.89 2.62 25.19
CA ILE A 80 2.81 2.57 26.31
C ILE A 80 3.03 3.96 26.88
N SER A 81 3.32 4.96 26.03
CA SER A 81 3.57 6.33 26.47
C SER A 81 2.33 6.97 27.09
N GLY A 82 1.17 6.79 26.45
CA GLY A 82 -0.08 7.38 26.92
C GLY A 82 -0.56 6.78 28.23
N MET A 83 -0.55 5.45 28.37
CA MET A 83 -0.96 4.78 29.60
C MET A 83 0.01 5.02 30.73
N ALA A 84 1.32 5.02 30.48
CA ALA A 84 2.31 5.28 31.51
C ALA A 84 2.15 6.67 32.11
N LEU A 85 2.03 7.70 31.25
CA LEU A 85 1.83 9.06 31.74
C LEU A 85 0.48 9.26 32.42
N LEU A 86 -0.59 8.63 31.92
CA LEU A 86 -1.89 8.64 32.57
C LEU A 86 -1.82 8.01 33.96
N LYS A 87 -1.14 6.88 34.12
CA LYS A 87 -0.94 6.20 35.38
C LYS A 87 -0.18 7.08 36.38
N GLU A 88 0.86 7.78 35.96
CA GLU A 88 1.60 8.71 36.80
C GLU A 88 0.75 9.89 37.29
N ARG A 89 -0.16 10.38 36.44
CA ARG A 89 -1.12 11.41 36.80
C ARG A 89 -2.15 10.91 37.83
N THR A 90 -2.72 9.74 37.59
CA THR A 90 -3.78 9.18 38.43
C THR A 90 -3.26 8.66 39.76
N SER A 91 -1.98 8.25 39.83
CA SER A 91 -1.32 7.84 41.07
C SER A 91 -0.83 9.01 41.94
N GLY A 92 -0.94 10.26 41.48
CA GLY A 92 -0.44 11.44 42.17
C GLY A 92 1.09 11.60 42.15
N THR A 93 1.80 10.78 41.36
CA THR A 93 3.24 10.89 41.20
C THR A 93 3.62 12.19 40.53
N LEU A 94 2.84 12.61 39.52
CA LEU A 94 3.04 13.86 38.80
C LEU A 94 2.86 15.08 39.75
N ASP A 95 1.86 15.03 40.64
CA ASP A 95 1.63 16.13 41.61
C ASP A 95 2.78 16.27 42.62
N ARG A 96 3.35 15.16 43.06
CA ARG A 96 4.54 15.17 43.89
C ARG A 96 5.75 15.73 43.15
N LEU A 97 5.90 15.41 41.87
CA LEU A 97 6.97 15.94 41.03
C LEU A 97 6.82 17.46 40.82
N LEU A 98 5.60 17.94 40.62
CA LEU A 98 5.28 19.36 40.46
C LEU A 98 5.43 20.16 41.76
N ALA A 99 5.44 19.51 42.92
CA ALA A 99 5.73 20.15 44.20
C ALA A 99 7.23 20.41 44.40
N THR A 100 8.10 19.86 43.57
CA THR A 100 9.56 20.14 43.57
C THR A 100 9.85 21.41 42.73
N PRO A 101 10.98 22.08 42.91
CA PRO A 101 11.36 23.30 42.20
C PRO A 101 11.78 23.02 40.73
N VAL A 102 11.14 22.06 40.05
CA VAL A 102 11.42 21.67 38.69
C VAL A 102 10.45 22.36 37.74
N LYS A 103 10.96 22.86 36.62
CA LYS A 103 10.11 23.49 35.58
C LYS A 103 9.26 22.45 34.86
N ARG A 104 8.02 22.80 34.53
CA ARG A 104 7.10 21.91 33.81
C ARG A 104 7.68 21.41 32.49
N SER A 105 8.47 22.23 31.80
CA SER A 105 9.16 21.84 30.56
C SER A 105 10.19 20.74 30.78
N GLU A 106 10.94 20.79 31.92
CA GLU A 106 11.94 19.78 32.26
C GLU A 106 11.29 18.41 32.50
N ILE A 107 10.11 18.41 33.14
CA ILE A 107 9.31 17.19 33.32
C ILE A 107 8.89 16.59 31.96
N VAL A 108 8.36 17.42 31.06
CA VAL A 108 7.94 16.96 29.73
C VAL A 108 9.15 16.42 28.93
N TYR A 109 10.27 17.12 28.94
CA TYR A 109 11.51 16.65 28.28
C TYR A 109 12.02 15.34 28.91
N GLY A 110 11.92 15.19 30.22
CA GLY A 110 12.28 13.96 30.93
C GLY A 110 11.43 12.77 30.46
N TYR A 111 10.12 12.98 30.32
CA TYR A 111 9.22 11.94 29.77
C TYR A 111 9.51 11.64 28.32
N MET A 112 9.70 12.66 27.48
CA MET A 112 10.03 12.46 26.08
C MET A 112 11.34 11.68 25.91
N LEU A 113 12.35 11.97 26.74
CA LEU A 113 13.63 11.27 26.68
C LEU A 113 13.51 9.82 27.15
N SER A 114 12.83 9.60 28.28
CA SER A 114 12.66 8.28 28.88
C SER A 114 11.84 7.36 27.99
N TYR A 115 10.64 7.79 27.59
CA TYR A 115 9.78 7.00 26.71
C TYR A 115 10.30 6.95 25.28
N GLY A 116 11.02 7.98 24.83
CA GLY A 116 11.71 8.00 23.56
C GLY A 116 12.77 6.90 23.45
N LEU A 117 13.54 6.68 24.53
CA LEU A 117 14.51 5.60 24.58
C LEU A 117 13.83 4.22 24.50
N ILE A 118 12.73 4.05 25.24
CA ILE A 118 11.91 2.83 25.18
C ILE A 118 11.33 2.63 23.77
N ALA A 119 10.84 3.69 23.14
CA ALA A 119 10.29 3.66 21.79
C ALA A 119 11.34 3.24 20.73
N ILE A 120 12.58 3.72 20.86
CA ILE A 120 13.69 3.32 19.99
C ILE A 120 14.00 1.82 20.17
N LEU A 121 14.09 1.36 21.42
CA LEU A 121 14.33 -0.04 21.74
C LEU A 121 13.22 -0.93 21.22
N GLN A 122 11.96 -0.55 21.44
CA GLN A 122 10.78 -1.24 20.93
C GLN A 122 10.77 -1.30 19.40
N THR A 123 11.07 -0.19 18.72
CA THR A 123 11.18 -0.12 17.26
C THR A 123 12.23 -1.11 16.75
N GLY A 124 13.41 -1.16 17.41
CA GLY A 124 14.46 -2.12 17.08
C GLY A 124 13.97 -3.58 17.19
N VAL A 125 13.28 -3.91 18.27
CA VAL A 125 12.71 -5.25 18.48
C VAL A 125 11.67 -5.59 17.42
N VAL A 126 10.76 -4.68 17.11
CA VAL A 126 9.69 -4.91 16.10
C VAL A 126 10.29 -5.08 14.71
N VAL A 127 11.26 -4.24 14.32
CA VAL A 127 11.94 -4.34 13.01
C VAL A 127 12.72 -5.65 12.91
N LEU A 128 13.47 -6.03 13.96
CA LEU A 128 14.21 -7.29 13.99
C LEU A 128 13.26 -8.50 13.93
N ALA A 129 12.16 -8.46 14.67
CA ALA A 129 11.15 -9.51 14.64
C ALA A 129 10.52 -9.63 13.24
N ALA A 130 10.25 -8.51 12.57
CA ALA A 130 9.71 -8.50 11.22
C ALA A 130 10.69 -9.17 10.23
N ILE A 131 11.97 -8.86 10.31
CA ILE A 131 12.98 -9.44 9.42
C ILE A 131 13.15 -10.94 9.71
N TRP A 132 13.26 -11.31 10.98
CA TRP A 132 13.61 -12.67 11.38
C TRP A 132 12.42 -13.64 11.35
N LEU A 133 11.23 -13.18 11.79
CA LEU A 133 10.03 -14.03 11.88
C LEU A 133 9.24 -14.09 10.58
N LEU A 134 9.14 -12.96 9.86
CA LEU A 134 8.38 -12.86 8.62
C LEU A 134 9.26 -13.03 7.37
N ASN A 135 10.58 -13.16 7.55
CA ASN A 135 11.55 -13.32 6.47
C ASN A 135 11.38 -12.28 5.35
N ILE A 136 11.16 -11.02 5.76
CA ILE A 136 10.91 -9.92 4.84
C ILE A 136 12.21 -9.54 4.16
N GLU A 137 12.25 -9.60 2.84
CA GLU A 137 13.32 -9.02 2.06
C GLU A 137 13.23 -7.49 2.13
N VAL A 138 14.18 -6.89 2.86
CA VAL A 138 14.30 -5.44 2.92
C VAL A 138 14.90 -4.94 1.62
N VAL A 139 14.06 -4.50 0.70
CA VAL A 139 14.50 -3.85 -0.54
C VAL A 139 14.95 -2.44 -0.19
N GLY A 140 16.27 -2.24 -0.05
CA GLY A 140 16.86 -0.95 0.27
C GLY A 140 17.72 -0.97 1.54
N SER A 141 17.97 0.22 2.11
CA SER A 141 18.78 0.38 3.31
C SER A 141 17.97 0.12 4.57
N LEU A 142 18.37 -0.86 5.36
CA LEU A 142 17.80 -1.12 6.70
C LEU A 142 17.83 0.13 7.59
N LEU A 143 18.86 0.96 7.43
CA LEU A 143 18.99 2.20 8.17
C LEU A 143 17.83 3.16 7.91
N ASN A 144 17.39 3.29 6.66
CA ASN A 144 16.25 4.14 6.32
C ASN A 144 14.95 3.63 6.95
N VAL A 145 14.74 2.31 6.97
CA VAL A 145 13.58 1.69 7.64
C VAL A 145 13.57 2.03 9.13
N ILE A 146 14.72 1.90 9.79
CA ILE A 146 14.86 2.23 11.21
C ILE A 146 14.61 3.72 11.46
N ILE A 147 15.20 4.63 10.66
CA ILE A 147 15.02 6.08 10.82
C ILE A 147 13.55 6.47 10.68
N VAL A 148 12.87 5.99 9.64
CA VAL A 148 11.44 6.29 9.41
C VAL A 148 10.58 5.79 10.58
N ASN A 149 10.83 4.56 11.05
CA ASN A 149 10.10 4.00 12.19
C ASN A 149 10.40 4.74 13.52
N VAL A 150 11.63 5.20 13.73
CA VAL A 150 11.99 6.02 14.91
C VAL A 150 11.27 7.36 14.86
N VAL A 151 11.23 8.03 13.70
CA VAL A 151 10.48 9.29 13.54
C VAL A 151 8.99 9.06 13.82
N LEU A 152 8.42 7.98 13.28
CA LEU A 152 7.03 7.59 13.51
C LEU A 152 6.77 7.31 15.01
N ALA A 153 7.70 6.64 15.69
CA ALA A 153 7.63 6.39 17.14
C ALA A 153 7.66 7.68 17.96
N LEU A 154 8.46 8.67 17.57
CA LEU A 154 8.48 9.98 18.22
C LEU A 154 7.16 10.74 18.05
N VAL A 155 6.57 10.65 16.88
CA VAL A 155 5.22 11.21 16.62
C VAL A 155 4.18 10.51 17.48
N ALA A 156 4.19 9.17 17.54
CA ALA A 156 3.29 8.38 18.39
C ALA A 156 3.44 8.74 19.88
N LEU A 157 4.68 8.93 20.33
CA LEU A 157 5.00 9.37 21.69
C LEU A 157 4.38 10.74 21.99
N ALA A 158 4.53 11.71 21.10
CA ALA A 158 3.96 13.03 21.25
C ALA A 158 2.43 12.98 21.34
N PHE A 159 1.77 12.19 20.48
CA PHE A 159 0.32 11.95 20.55
C PHE A 159 -0.08 11.24 21.85
N GLY A 160 0.67 10.23 22.29
CA GLY A 160 0.44 9.53 23.54
C GLY A 160 0.46 10.47 24.75
N ILE A 161 1.47 11.32 24.83
CA ILE A 161 1.59 12.35 25.88
C ILE A 161 0.40 13.33 25.81
N LEU A 162 0.07 13.82 24.61
CA LEU A 162 -1.01 14.79 24.42
C LEU A 162 -2.37 14.18 24.85
N LEU A 163 -2.70 12.99 24.36
CA LEU A 163 -4.00 12.36 24.64
C LEU A 163 -4.10 11.86 26.09
N SER A 164 -2.98 11.52 26.75
CA SER A 164 -2.97 11.22 28.17
C SER A 164 -3.45 12.39 29.02
N THR A 165 -3.31 13.63 28.55
CA THR A 165 -3.81 14.82 29.24
C THR A 165 -5.34 14.94 29.20
N LEU A 166 -5.96 14.37 28.17
CA LEU A 166 -7.42 14.39 27.96
C LEU A 166 -8.11 13.17 28.59
N ALA A 167 -7.40 12.05 28.67
CA ALA A 167 -7.94 10.81 29.22
C ALA A 167 -8.06 10.88 30.74
N LYS A 168 -9.16 10.37 31.30
CA LYS A 168 -9.41 10.24 32.75
C LYS A 168 -9.21 8.81 33.23
N SER A 169 -9.18 7.83 32.34
CA SER A 169 -9.02 6.40 32.64
C SER A 169 -8.24 5.69 31.54
N GLU A 170 -7.60 4.56 31.88
CA GLU A 170 -6.90 3.72 30.92
C GLU A 170 -7.81 3.22 29.81
N PHE A 171 -9.08 2.91 30.15
CA PHE A 171 -10.09 2.50 29.17
C PHE A 171 -10.38 3.61 28.15
N GLN A 172 -10.51 4.85 28.61
CA GLN A 172 -10.73 6.01 27.74
C GLN A 172 -9.52 6.25 26.84
N MET A 173 -8.30 6.04 27.37
CA MET A 173 -7.08 6.14 26.56
C MET A 173 -7.08 5.14 25.41
N MET A 174 -7.50 3.88 25.65
CA MET A 174 -7.61 2.87 24.61
C MET A 174 -8.65 3.24 23.53
N GLN A 175 -9.73 3.94 23.89
CA GLN A 175 -10.74 4.39 22.94
C GLN A 175 -10.25 5.50 22.01
N PHE A 176 -9.19 6.21 22.34
CA PHE A 176 -8.59 7.21 21.46
C PHE A 176 -7.75 6.61 20.33
N ILE A 177 -7.38 5.31 20.41
CA ILE A 177 -6.60 4.62 19.39
C ILE A 177 -7.24 4.71 17.99
N PRO A 178 -8.54 4.39 17.79
CA PRO A 178 -9.15 4.47 16.47
C PRO A 178 -9.40 5.91 16.01
N LEU A 179 -9.18 6.91 16.87
CA LEU A 179 -9.38 8.32 16.57
C LEU A 179 -8.13 8.99 15.99
N VAL A 180 -6.94 8.42 16.27
CA VAL A 180 -5.64 8.90 15.83
C VAL A 180 -5.15 8.15 14.60
#